data_2b006f9e86fc9afd410e3788186ce2ed
#
_entry.id   2b006f9e86fc9afd410e3788186ce2ed
#
_cell.length_a   1.000
_cell.length_b   1.000
_cell.length_c   1.000
_cell.angle_alpha   90.00
_cell.angle_beta   90.00
_cell.angle_gamma   90.00
#
_symmetry.space_group_name_H-M   'P 1'
#
loop_
_entity.id
_entity.type
_entity.pdbx_description
1 polymer ?
#
loop_
_entity_poly.entity_id
_entity_poly.type
_entity_poly.pdbx_seq_one_letter_code
_entity_poly.pdbx_strand_id
1 'polypeptide(L)'
;MDFFDIVKKRYSVRKYTDQPVEQEKLDQILTAAHAAPTAANLQPVRLLVVQEKEGLERISKAANIYHAPMAIIVCADSSKAWTRPFDGKQTTDIDASILTDHMMLAATELGLGSVWICYFKPDILKKEFHLPEHLEPINILAIGYPDEDPADPDRHAAARIPLTELVSYEKF
;
A
#
# COMPACT_ATOMS: atom_id res chain seq x y z
N MET A 1 4.48 -5.96 19.12
CA MET A 1 5.84 -5.73 18.55
C MET A 1 6.19 -4.27 18.73
N ASP A 2 7.47 -3.89 18.91
CA ASP A 2 7.78 -2.48 18.82
C ASP A 2 7.85 -2.00 17.35
N PHE A 3 7.87 -0.70 17.14
CA PHE A 3 7.85 -0.11 15.79
C PHE A 3 9.05 -0.55 14.93
N PHE A 4 10.25 -0.61 15.53
CA PHE A 4 11.45 -0.99 14.79
C PHE A 4 11.45 -2.46 14.39
N ASP A 5 10.86 -3.34 15.23
CA ASP A 5 10.64 -4.73 14.88
C ASP A 5 9.73 -4.89 13.67
N ILE A 6 8.63 -4.12 13.63
CA ILE A 6 7.68 -4.14 12.50
C ILE A 6 8.38 -3.72 11.21
N VAL A 7 9.10 -2.59 11.24
CA VAL A 7 9.82 -2.06 10.08
C VAL A 7 10.86 -3.05 9.55
N LYS A 8 11.59 -3.74 10.43
CA LYS A 8 12.58 -4.74 10.04
C LYS A 8 11.94 -6.02 9.49
N LYS A 9 10.87 -6.49 10.10
CA LYS A 9 10.17 -7.74 9.72
C LYS A 9 9.41 -7.60 8.41
N ARG A 10 8.86 -6.42 8.11
CA ARG A 10 8.10 -6.19 6.90
C ARG A 10 8.93 -6.51 5.64
N TYR A 11 8.38 -7.36 4.79
CA TYR A 11 8.95 -7.63 3.45
C TYR A 11 7.82 -7.77 2.42
N SER A 12 8.16 -7.75 1.14
CA SER A 12 7.19 -7.93 0.05
C SER A 12 6.91 -9.41 -0.15
N VAL A 13 5.77 -9.86 0.39
CA VAL A 13 5.29 -11.24 0.27
C VAL A 13 4.72 -11.46 -1.13
N ARG A 14 5.11 -12.57 -1.77
CA ARG A 14 4.67 -12.92 -3.14
C ARG A 14 4.10 -14.32 -3.26
N LYS A 15 3.87 -14.98 -2.13
CA LYS A 15 3.17 -16.26 -2.05
C LYS A 15 2.28 -16.26 -0.82
N TYR A 16 1.01 -16.56 -1.00
CA TYR A 16 0.00 -16.49 0.05
C TYR A 16 -0.73 -17.82 0.17
N THR A 17 -1.23 -18.11 1.36
CA THR A 17 -2.22 -19.17 1.56
C THR A 17 -3.60 -18.72 1.08
N ASP A 18 -4.51 -19.67 0.88
CA ASP A 18 -5.91 -19.36 0.53
C ASP A 18 -6.75 -18.90 1.74
N GLN A 19 -6.13 -18.77 2.94
CA GLN A 19 -6.83 -18.36 4.14
C GLN A 19 -7.33 -16.92 3.98
N PRO A 20 -8.64 -16.68 4.14
CA PRO A 20 -9.20 -15.33 4.11
C PRO A 20 -8.63 -14.48 5.24
N VAL A 21 -8.50 -13.18 5.00
CA VAL A 21 -8.19 -12.21 6.05
C VAL A 21 -9.46 -11.92 6.83
N GLU A 22 -9.39 -12.07 8.15
CA GLU A 22 -10.52 -11.86 9.06
C GLU A 22 -10.94 -10.37 9.05
N GLN A 23 -12.25 -10.13 9.17
CA GLN A 23 -12.82 -8.78 9.17
C GLN A 23 -12.19 -7.89 10.25
N GLU A 24 -11.94 -8.46 11.44
CA GLU A 24 -11.32 -7.72 12.55
C GLU A 24 -9.92 -7.20 12.20
N LYS A 25 -9.11 -8.00 11.48
CA LYS A 25 -7.78 -7.56 11.02
C LYS A 25 -7.89 -6.50 9.93
N LEU A 26 -8.83 -6.67 8.99
CA LEU A 26 -9.10 -5.66 7.98
C LEU A 26 -9.51 -4.33 8.62
N ASP A 27 -10.38 -4.34 9.62
CA ASP A 27 -10.83 -3.14 10.32
C ASP A 27 -9.67 -2.41 11.01
N GLN A 28 -8.71 -3.16 11.59
CA GLN A 28 -7.50 -2.59 12.18
C GLN A 28 -6.58 -1.97 11.11
N ILE A 29 -6.41 -2.62 9.96
CA ILE A 29 -5.65 -2.09 8.83
C ILE A 29 -6.28 -0.79 8.31
N LEU A 30 -7.59 -0.76 8.14
CA LEU A 30 -8.32 0.43 7.71
C LEU A 30 -8.26 1.55 8.75
N THR A 31 -8.27 1.21 10.04
CA THR A 31 -8.07 2.17 11.13
C THR A 31 -6.69 2.82 11.06
N ALA A 32 -5.64 2.05 10.76
CA ALA A 32 -4.30 2.59 10.56
C ALA A 32 -4.26 3.55 9.36
N ALA A 33 -4.91 3.21 8.25
CA ALA A 33 -5.04 4.10 7.10
C ALA A 33 -5.79 5.40 7.46
N HIS A 34 -6.87 5.30 8.22
CA HIS A 34 -7.68 6.46 8.65
C HIS A 34 -6.90 7.40 9.57
N ALA A 35 -5.96 6.88 10.36
CA ALA A 35 -5.09 7.67 11.24
C ALA A 35 -3.92 8.33 10.49
N ALA A 36 -3.65 7.95 9.24
CA ALA A 36 -2.53 8.47 8.46
C ALA A 36 -2.73 9.95 8.11
N PRO A 37 -1.68 10.78 8.20
CA PRO A 37 -1.78 12.19 7.83
C PRO A 37 -1.86 12.38 6.31
N THR A 38 -2.51 13.47 5.91
CA THR A 38 -2.52 13.94 4.52
C THR A 38 -2.18 15.43 4.45
N ALA A 39 -1.72 15.90 3.31
CA ALA A 39 -1.38 17.31 3.11
C ALA A 39 -2.57 18.21 3.42
N ALA A 40 -2.36 19.19 4.31
CA ALA A 40 -3.38 20.10 4.83
C ALA A 40 -4.66 19.39 5.37
N ASN A 41 -4.56 18.12 5.70
CA ASN A 41 -5.67 17.26 6.13
C ASN A 41 -6.84 17.21 5.12
N LEU A 42 -6.56 17.32 3.82
CA LEU A 42 -7.59 17.33 2.77
C LEU A 42 -8.16 15.94 2.45
N GLN A 43 -7.49 14.86 2.90
CA GLN A 43 -7.98 13.48 2.84
C GLN A 43 -8.47 13.06 1.43
N PRO A 44 -7.66 13.22 0.38
CA PRO A 44 -8.07 12.94 -1.00
C PRO A 44 -8.11 11.45 -1.33
N VAL A 45 -7.61 10.59 -0.45
CA VAL A 45 -7.46 9.15 -0.73
C VAL A 45 -8.77 8.40 -0.54
N ARG A 46 -9.01 7.44 -1.43
CA ARG A 46 -10.13 6.48 -1.38
C ARG A 46 -9.57 5.08 -1.51
N LEU A 47 -10.10 4.19 -0.69
CA LEU A 47 -9.68 2.79 -0.63
C LEU A 47 -10.81 1.91 -1.16
N LEU A 48 -10.50 1.04 -2.11
CA LEU A 48 -11.41 0.00 -2.58
C LEU A 48 -10.86 -1.36 -2.12
N VAL A 49 -11.52 -1.95 -1.14
CA VAL A 49 -11.18 -3.29 -0.62
C VAL A 49 -11.83 -4.35 -1.51
N VAL A 50 -11.04 -5.34 -1.91
CA VAL A 50 -11.47 -6.44 -2.78
C VAL A 50 -11.06 -7.76 -2.13
N GLN A 51 -12.06 -8.60 -1.79
CA GLN A 51 -11.87 -9.92 -1.17
C GLN A 51 -12.63 -11.01 -1.94
N GLU A 52 -13.66 -10.63 -2.68
CA GLU A 52 -14.45 -11.58 -3.47
C GLU A 52 -13.64 -12.08 -4.67
N LYS A 53 -13.72 -13.38 -4.94
CA LYS A 53 -12.99 -14.06 -6.01
C LYS A 53 -13.12 -13.34 -7.36
N GLU A 54 -14.34 -12.96 -7.73
CA GLU A 54 -14.60 -12.26 -9.00
C GLU A 54 -13.89 -10.90 -9.05
N GLY A 55 -13.85 -10.17 -7.91
CA GLY A 55 -13.13 -8.90 -7.80
C GLY A 55 -11.62 -9.08 -7.94
N LEU A 56 -11.04 -10.09 -7.29
CA LEU A 56 -9.63 -10.42 -7.38
C LEU A 56 -9.24 -10.86 -8.81
N GLU A 57 -10.10 -11.61 -9.50
CA GLU A 57 -9.93 -11.95 -10.92
C GLU A 57 -9.95 -10.69 -11.82
N ARG A 58 -10.78 -9.69 -11.51
CA ARG A 58 -10.78 -8.40 -12.22
C ARG A 58 -9.46 -7.65 -12.01
N ILE A 59 -8.93 -7.59 -10.77
CA ILE A 59 -7.62 -6.98 -10.50
C ILE A 59 -6.53 -7.71 -11.29
N SER A 60 -6.59 -9.05 -11.37
CA SER A 60 -5.59 -9.86 -12.04
C SER A 60 -5.47 -9.59 -13.55
N LYS A 61 -6.46 -8.95 -14.17
CA LYS A 61 -6.36 -8.44 -15.55
C LYS A 61 -5.41 -7.23 -15.66
N ALA A 62 -5.27 -6.48 -14.59
CA ALA A 62 -4.46 -5.26 -14.53
C ALA A 62 -3.08 -5.48 -13.92
N ALA A 63 -2.96 -6.35 -12.92
CA ALA A 63 -1.74 -6.58 -12.15
C ALA A 63 -1.62 -8.01 -11.65
N ASN A 64 -0.40 -8.47 -11.43
CA ASN A 64 -0.16 -9.70 -10.67
C ASN A 64 -0.26 -9.41 -9.17
N ILE A 65 -1.29 -9.90 -8.51
CA ILE A 65 -1.49 -9.81 -7.06
C ILE A 65 -1.03 -11.07 -6.32
N TYR A 66 -0.32 -11.98 -7.00
CA TYR A 66 0.30 -13.19 -6.42
C TYR A 66 -0.71 -14.11 -5.72
N HIS A 67 -1.95 -14.18 -6.22
CA HIS A 67 -3.06 -14.95 -5.64
C HIS A 67 -3.40 -14.57 -4.18
N ALA A 68 -3.09 -13.32 -3.77
CA ALA A 68 -3.46 -12.85 -2.46
C ALA A 68 -4.99 -12.92 -2.27
N PRO A 69 -5.48 -13.36 -1.07
CA PRO A 69 -6.92 -13.47 -0.79
C PRO A 69 -7.61 -12.11 -0.60
N MET A 70 -6.84 -11.03 -0.51
CA MET A 70 -7.34 -9.66 -0.39
C MET A 70 -6.42 -8.69 -1.10
N ALA A 71 -6.99 -7.67 -1.72
CA ALA A 71 -6.25 -6.53 -2.24
C ALA A 71 -7.00 -5.23 -1.95
N ILE A 72 -6.26 -4.16 -1.73
CA ILE A 72 -6.79 -2.81 -1.56
C ILE A 72 -6.26 -1.95 -2.71
N ILE A 73 -7.15 -1.46 -3.57
CA ILE A 73 -6.81 -0.47 -4.58
C ILE A 73 -6.83 0.89 -3.92
N VAL A 74 -5.69 1.56 -3.89
CA VAL A 74 -5.52 2.88 -3.30
C VAL A 74 -5.65 3.92 -4.41
N CYS A 75 -6.71 4.74 -4.33
CA CYS A 75 -6.99 5.79 -5.29
C CYS A 75 -6.85 7.16 -4.65
N ALA A 76 -6.49 8.17 -5.44
CA ALA A 76 -6.49 9.55 -5.01
C ALA A 76 -7.44 10.40 -5.86
N ASP A 77 -8.17 11.31 -5.21
CA ASP A 77 -9.05 12.29 -5.82
C ASP A 77 -8.26 13.56 -6.13
N SER A 78 -7.86 13.72 -7.37
CA SER A 78 -7.08 14.87 -7.81
C SER A 78 -7.82 16.22 -7.65
N SER A 79 -9.17 16.20 -7.60
CA SER A 79 -9.97 17.42 -7.37
C SER A 79 -9.91 17.91 -5.93
N LYS A 80 -9.47 17.07 -4.98
CA LYS A 80 -9.38 17.35 -3.53
C LYS A 80 -7.96 17.41 -3.00
N ALA A 81 -6.99 16.92 -3.77
CA ALA A 81 -5.59 16.89 -3.33
C ALA A 81 -5.01 18.29 -3.15
N TRP A 82 -4.18 18.46 -2.13
CA TRP A 82 -3.45 19.70 -1.96
C TRP A 82 -2.50 19.94 -3.14
N THR A 83 -2.49 21.18 -3.60
CA THR A 83 -1.64 21.59 -4.70
C THR A 83 -0.64 22.63 -4.20
N ARG A 84 0.64 22.38 -4.41
CA ARG A 84 1.70 23.32 -4.03
C ARG A 84 1.62 24.58 -4.90
N PRO A 85 1.49 25.77 -4.28
CA PRO A 85 1.22 27.00 -5.05
C PRO A 85 2.38 27.49 -5.91
N PHE A 86 3.60 27.02 -5.65
CA PHE A 86 4.79 27.48 -6.35
C PHE A 86 5.02 26.82 -7.72
N ASP A 87 4.60 25.58 -7.89
CA ASP A 87 4.87 24.78 -9.10
C ASP A 87 3.69 23.92 -9.54
N GLY A 88 2.57 23.99 -8.84
CA GLY A 88 1.35 23.24 -9.19
C GLY A 88 1.40 21.74 -8.89
N LYS A 89 2.45 21.24 -8.21
CA LYS A 89 2.55 19.83 -7.88
C LYS A 89 1.50 19.41 -6.85
N GLN A 90 0.71 18.40 -7.20
CA GLN A 90 -0.27 17.79 -6.30
C GLN A 90 0.36 16.73 -5.41
N THR A 91 -0.25 16.49 -4.24
CA THR A 91 0.21 15.51 -3.25
C THR A 91 -0.50 14.16 -3.35
N THR A 92 -1.20 13.88 -4.44
CA THR A 92 -1.97 12.63 -4.65
C THR A 92 -1.15 11.39 -4.32
N ASP A 93 0.03 11.25 -4.94
CA ASP A 93 0.90 10.08 -4.74
C ASP A 93 1.50 10.04 -3.34
N ILE A 94 1.80 11.21 -2.77
CA ILE A 94 2.36 11.33 -1.41
C ILE A 94 1.32 10.86 -0.39
N ASP A 95 0.11 11.43 -0.43
CA ASP A 95 -0.96 11.09 0.50
C ASP A 95 -1.35 9.60 0.39
N ALA A 96 -1.51 9.09 -0.84
CA ALA A 96 -1.79 7.68 -1.08
C ALA A 96 -0.68 6.76 -0.55
N SER A 97 0.59 7.15 -0.72
CA SER A 97 1.75 6.39 -0.25
C SER A 97 1.81 6.33 1.27
N ILE A 98 1.50 7.43 1.97
CA ILE A 98 1.46 7.45 3.43
C ILE A 98 0.39 6.48 3.97
N LEU A 99 -0.82 6.51 3.41
CA LEU A 99 -1.87 5.57 3.82
C LEU A 99 -1.48 4.12 3.54
N THR A 100 -0.88 3.86 2.38
CA THR A 100 -0.42 2.51 2.00
C THR A 100 0.64 2.00 2.96
N ASP A 101 1.59 2.83 3.35
CA ASP A 101 2.63 2.47 4.32
C ASP A 101 2.04 2.12 5.68
N HIS A 102 1.10 2.92 6.19
CA HIS A 102 0.40 2.63 7.44
C HIS A 102 -0.34 1.29 7.39
N MET A 103 -1.05 1.01 6.29
CA MET A 103 -1.74 -0.28 6.11
C MET A 103 -0.76 -1.45 6.05
N MET A 104 0.35 -1.29 5.34
CA MET A 104 1.38 -2.31 5.19
C MET A 104 2.05 -2.66 6.53
N LEU A 105 2.38 -1.65 7.35
CA LEU A 105 2.95 -1.85 8.68
C LEU A 105 1.94 -2.47 9.65
N ALA A 106 0.67 -2.03 9.60
CA ALA A 106 -0.40 -2.64 10.39
C ALA A 106 -0.63 -4.11 10.02
N ALA A 107 -0.64 -4.46 8.73
CA ALA A 107 -0.72 -5.85 8.29
C ALA A 107 0.42 -6.69 8.85
N THR A 108 1.65 -6.16 8.87
CA THR A 108 2.82 -6.83 9.45
C THR A 108 2.66 -7.06 10.95
N GLU A 109 2.17 -6.09 11.70
CA GLU A 109 1.88 -6.23 13.15
C GLU A 109 0.87 -7.32 13.43
N LEU A 110 -0.13 -7.47 12.55
CA LEU A 110 -1.19 -8.46 12.64
C LEU A 110 -0.78 -9.87 12.15
N GLY A 111 0.50 -10.06 11.79
CA GLY A 111 1.02 -11.33 11.28
C GLY A 111 0.64 -11.65 9.84
N LEU A 112 0.17 -10.65 9.10
CA LEU A 112 -0.11 -10.75 7.67
C LEU A 112 1.10 -10.31 6.85
N GLY A 113 1.19 -10.86 5.64
CA GLY A 113 2.11 -10.41 4.61
C GLY A 113 1.43 -9.45 3.64
N SER A 114 2.22 -8.58 3.04
CA SER A 114 1.73 -7.67 2.01
C SER A 114 2.75 -7.43 0.92
N VAL A 115 2.29 -7.01 -0.26
CA VAL A 115 3.13 -6.45 -1.31
C VAL A 115 2.48 -5.20 -1.89
N TRP A 116 3.27 -4.13 -1.94
CA TRP A 116 2.91 -2.87 -2.59
C TRP A 116 3.22 -2.95 -4.07
N ILE A 117 2.20 -2.78 -4.92
CA ILE A 117 2.28 -2.98 -6.36
C ILE A 117 2.03 -1.64 -7.07
N CYS A 118 3.05 -1.14 -7.77
CA CYS A 118 2.94 -0.01 -8.70
C CYS A 118 2.93 -0.46 -10.17
N TYR A 119 3.28 -1.71 -10.45
CA TYR A 119 3.26 -2.26 -11.80
C TYR A 119 1.89 -2.82 -12.15
N PHE A 120 0.99 -1.97 -12.61
CA PHE A 120 -0.37 -2.30 -13.01
C PHE A 120 -0.83 -1.43 -14.18
N LYS A 121 -1.95 -1.81 -14.81
CA LYS A 121 -2.59 -1.09 -15.91
C LYS A 121 -3.75 -0.25 -15.36
N PRO A 122 -3.60 1.06 -15.17
CA PRO A 122 -4.61 1.91 -14.52
C PRO A 122 -5.93 1.95 -15.29
N ASP A 123 -5.90 2.00 -16.62
CA ASP A 123 -7.11 2.03 -17.46
C ASP A 123 -7.96 0.76 -17.30
N ILE A 124 -7.32 -0.40 -17.10
CA ILE A 124 -8.03 -1.65 -16.84
C ILE A 124 -8.71 -1.58 -15.47
N LEU A 125 -8.03 -1.11 -14.42
CA LEU A 125 -8.66 -0.95 -13.10
C LEU A 125 -9.84 0.03 -13.16
N LYS A 126 -9.67 1.17 -13.81
CA LYS A 126 -10.75 2.16 -13.98
C LYS A 126 -11.98 1.53 -14.62
N LYS A 127 -11.77 0.75 -15.69
CA LYS A 127 -12.85 0.08 -16.40
C LYS A 127 -13.51 -1.04 -15.58
N GLU A 128 -12.72 -1.95 -15.01
CA GLU A 128 -13.21 -3.14 -14.31
C GLU A 128 -13.96 -2.79 -13.01
N PHE A 129 -13.58 -1.70 -12.35
CA PHE A 129 -14.18 -1.25 -11.08
C PHE A 129 -15.03 0.01 -11.23
N HIS A 130 -15.28 0.48 -12.47
CA HIS A 130 -16.08 1.67 -12.75
C HIS A 130 -15.64 2.89 -11.92
N LEU A 131 -14.32 3.08 -11.80
CA LEU A 131 -13.80 4.20 -11.01
C LEU A 131 -14.24 5.52 -11.63
N PRO A 132 -14.74 6.48 -10.82
CA PRO A 132 -15.03 7.83 -11.30
C PRO A 132 -13.80 8.49 -11.94
N GLU A 133 -14.01 9.36 -12.93
CA GLU A 133 -12.93 9.98 -13.71
C GLU A 133 -11.92 10.74 -12.82
N HIS A 134 -12.41 11.36 -11.74
CA HIS A 134 -11.58 12.10 -10.78
C HIS A 134 -10.78 11.21 -9.81
N LEU A 135 -11.04 9.90 -9.77
CA LEU A 135 -10.27 8.96 -8.95
C LEU A 135 -9.17 8.28 -9.78
N GLU A 136 -7.94 8.56 -9.41
CA GLU A 136 -6.76 7.95 -10.02
C GLU A 136 -6.26 6.80 -9.14
N PRO A 137 -6.16 5.56 -9.65
CA PRO A 137 -5.52 4.49 -8.92
C PRO A 137 -4.01 4.72 -8.84
N ILE A 138 -3.47 4.79 -7.64
CA ILE A 138 -2.05 5.10 -7.36
C ILE A 138 -1.24 3.83 -7.14
N ASN A 139 -1.77 2.90 -6.37
CA ASN A 139 -1.14 1.60 -6.13
C ASN A 139 -2.16 0.55 -5.70
N ILE A 140 -1.71 -0.70 -5.61
CA ILE A 140 -2.46 -1.82 -5.07
C ILE A 140 -1.66 -2.40 -3.92
N LEU A 141 -2.30 -2.62 -2.77
CA LEU A 141 -1.73 -3.37 -1.66
C LEU A 141 -2.40 -4.75 -1.60
N ALA A 142 -1.67 -5.79 -2.01
CA ALA A 142 -2.12 -7.16 -1.84
C ALA A 142 -1.74 -7.67 -0.45
N ILE A 143 -2.67 -8.36 0.23
CA ILE A 143 -2.55 -8.76 1.64
C ILE A 143 -3.07 -10.19 1.82
N GLY A 144 -2.40 -10.96 2.69
CA GLY A 144 -2.82 -12.31 3.06
C GLY A 144 -1.83 -12.97 4.02
N TYR A 145 -2.07 -14.22 4.35
CA TYR A 145 -1.13 -14.99 5.15
C TYR A 145 0.01 -15.51 4.27
N PRO A 146 1.29 -15.22 4.63
CA PRO A 146 2.44 -15.70 3.86
C PRO A 146 2.48 -17.23 3.77
N ASP A 147 2.78 -17.76 2.59
CA ASP A 147 3.10 -19.18 2.33
C ASP A 147 4.53 -19.29 1.78
N GLU A 148 5.44 -18.55 2.37
CA GLU A 148 6.87 -18.53 2.07
C GLU A 148 7.67 -18.27 3.35
N ASP A 149 8.93 -18.64 3.36
CA ASP A 149 9.81 -18.34 4.48
C ASP A 149 9.96 -16.82 4.68
N PRO A 150 9.92 -16.34 5.92
CA PRO A 150 10.07 -14.92 6.19
C PRO A 150 11.46 -14.44 5.78
N ALA A 151 11.52 -13.24 5.21
CA ALA A 151 12.81 -12.63 4.90
C ALA A 151 13.58 -12.32 6.19
N ASP A 152 14.90 -12.51 6.14
CA ASP A 152 15.79 -12.17 7.26
C ASP A 152 15.58 -10.71 7.68
N PRO A 153 15.21 -10.41 8.94
CA PRO A 153 15.02 -9.04 9.42
C PRO A 153 16.31 -8.21 9.38
N ASP A 154 17.49 -8.83 9.42
CA ASP A 154 18.78 -8.15 9.36
C ASP A 154 19.31 -7.96 7.93
N ARG A 155 18.58 -8.41 6.89
CA ARG A 155 18.93 -8.24 5.47
C ARG A 155 19.23 -6.80 5.09
N HIS A 156 18.69 -5.83 5.81
CA HIS A 156 18.83 -4.41 5.51
C HIS A 156 20.28 -3.93 5.59
N ALA A 157 21.10 -4.54 6.43
CA ALA A 157 22.52 -4.19 6.55
C ALA A 157 23.31 -4.43 5.24
N ALA A 158 22.94 -5.46 4.46
CA ALA A 158 23.60 -5.78 3.20
C ALA A 158 22.83 -5.28 1.95
N ALA A 159 21.50 -5.11 2.07
CA ALA A 159 20.64 -4.83 0.91
C ALA A 159 20.25 -3.34 0.77
N ARG A 160 20.71 -2.49 1.67
CA ARG A 160 20.45 -1.03 1.62
C ARG A 160 21.75 -0.27 1.43
N ILE A 161 21.65 0.89 0.80
CA ILE A 161 22.76 1.84 0.78
C ILE A 161 23.13 2.24 2.22
N PRO A 162 24.40 2.49 2.53
CA PRO A 162 24.82 2.95 3.85
C PRO A 162 24.11 4.23 4.27
N LEU A 163 23.88 4.41 5.57
CA LEU A 163 23.26 5.64 6.08
C LEU A 163 24.06 6.90 5.71
N THR A 164 25.37 6.78 5.57
CA THR A 164 26.26 7.87 5.15
C THR A 164 26.07 8.33 3.70
N GLU A 165 25.47 7.47 2.86
CA GLU A 165 25.07 7.83 1.50
C GLU A 165 23.60 8.29 1.43
N LEU A 166 22.78 7.79 2.35
CA LEU A 166 21.36 8.17 2.43
C LEU A 166 21.17 9.56 3.03
N VAL A 167 22.03 9.96 3.98
CA VAL A 167 21.88 11.17 4.80
C VAL A 167 23.03 12.13 4.56
N SER A 168 22.71 13.35 4.22
CA SER A 168 23.64 14.49 4.22
C SER A 168 23.20 15.50 5.28
N TYR A 169 24.17 16.22 5.87
CA TYR A 169 23.91 17.24 6.88
C TYR A 169 24.18 18.61 6.27
N GLU A 170 23.23 19.53 6.40
CA GLU A 170 23.27 20.94 5.97
C GLU A 170 23.36 21.13 4.45
N LYS A 171 24.05 20.26 3.72
CA LYS A 171 24.22 20.32 2.25
C LYS A 171 24.56 18.94 1.68
N PHE A 172 24.28 18.74 0.40
CA PHE A 172 24.75 17.60 -0.39
C PHE A 172 26.19 17.83 -0.87
#